data_1fd8e7f018eb6e69feb2c81586b64657
#
_entry.id   1fd8e7f018eb6e69feb2c81586b64657
#
_cell.length_a   1.000
_cell.length_b   1.000
_cell.length_c   1.000
_cell.angle_alpha   90.00
_cell.angle_beta   90.00
_cell.angle_gamma   90.00
#
_symmetry.space_group_name_H-M   'P 1'
#
loop_
_entity.id
_entity.type
_entity.pdbx_description
1 polymer ?
#
loop_
_entity_poly.entity_id
_entity_poly.type
_entity_poly.pdbx_seq_one_letter_code
_entity_poly.pdbx_strand_id
1 'polypeptide(L)'
;ALDGSGAQLVNAGHPWPLRLREGTVAEVRLHVDLPFGVHAPGPYRVQSLDLQPGDRILLYTDGMQEHQAESLDLPDVIRNTAGDHPREVVRTLTQAVTEACGGDLHDDATVVCLDWHGPQPPGRHALHPGHHAGPRRALPPPSSRLPGRQ
;
A
#
# COMPACT_ATOMS: atom_id res chain seq x y z
N ALA A 1 -11.18 10.56 0.80
CA ALA A 1 -11.55 11.11 2.11
C ALA A 1 -11.32 10.05 3.19
N LEU A 2 -10.84 10.44 4.37
CA LEU A 2 -10.58 9.49 5.47
C LEU A 2 -11.85 9.10 6.23
N ASP A 3 -12.97 9.70 5.88
CA ASP A 3 -14.32 9.39 6.40
C ASP A 3 -14.99 8.18 5.70
N GLY A 4 -14.30 7.59 4.72
CA GLY A 4 -14.84 6.48 3.94
C GLY A 4 -15.87 6.87 2.88
N SER A 5 -16.10 8.17 2.64
CA SER A 5 -17.06 8.64 1.62
C SER A 5 -16.64 8.32 0.18
N GLY A 6 -15.43 7.77 0.00
CA GLY A 6 -14.88 7.37 -1.29
C GLY A 6 -13.42 7.79 -1.45
N ALA A 7 -12.86 7.41 -2.58
CA ALA A 7 -11.52 7.81 -2.98
C ALA A 7 -11.57 8.65 -4.25
N GLN A 8 -10.68 9.62 -4.32
CA GLN A 8 -10.48 10.47 -5.50
C GLN A 8 -9.03 10.34 -5.96
N LEU A 9 -8.83 10.43 -7.26
CA LEU A 9 -7.53 10.31 -7.89
C LEU A 9 -7.34 11.38 -8.96
N VAL A 10 -6.13 11.87 -9.08
CA VAL A 10 -5.63 12.61 -10.24
C VAL A 10 -4.62 11.71 -10.94
N ASN A 11 -4.79 11.49 -12.23
CA ASN A 11 -3.81 10.75 -13.02
C ASN A 11 -2.99 11.74 -13.86
N ALA A 12 -1.72 11.90 -13.52
CA ALA A 12 -0.79 12.80 -14.17
C ALA A 12 0.28 11.99 -14.94
N GLY A 13 -0.14 11.30 -16.00
CA GLY A 13 0.76 10.57 -16.90
C GLY A 13 1.04 9.12 -16.51
N HIS A 14 0.34 8.58 -15.51
CA HIS A 14 0.53 7.17 -15.10
C HIS A 14 -0.36 6.20 -15.89
N PRO A 15 0.04 4.94 -16.01
CA PRO A 15 -0.84 3.87 -16.48
C PRO A 15 -2.14 3.80 -15.67
N TRP A 16 -3.19 3.25 -16.28
CA TRP A 16 -4.43 3.07 -15.56
C TRP A 16 -4.28 2.04 -14.43
N PRO A 17 -4.81 2.32 -13.23
CA PRO A 17 -4.83 1.36 -12.15
C PRO A 17 -5.54 0.07 -12.55
N LEU A 18 -5.09 -1.06 -12.03
CA LEU A 18 -5.84 -2.32 -12.11
C LEU A 18 -6.69 -2.48 -10.85
N ARG A 19 -7.93 -2.91 -11.03
CA ARG A 19 -8.85 -3.24 -9.94
C ARG A 19 -9.23 -4.71 -10.01
N LEU A 20 -8.99 -5.42 -8.89
CA LEU A 20 -9.57 -6.73 -8.65
C LEU A 20 -10.85 -6.56 -7.84
N ARG A 21 -11.99 -7.01 -8.41
CA ARG A 21 -13.32 -7.04 -7.78
C ARG A 21 -13.95 -8.40 -8.08
N GLU A 22 -14.36 -9.13 -7.07
CA GLU A 22 -15.06 -10.43 -7.22
C GLU A 22 -14.34 -11.38 -8.20
N GLY A 23 -13.03 -11.48 -8.09
CA GLY A 23 -12.19 -12.33 -8.96
C GLY A 23 -11.95 -11.80 -10.37
N THR A 24 -12.52 -10.64 -10.73
CA THR A 24 -12.31 -10.01 -12.03
C THR A 24 -11.29 -8.88 -11.92
N VAL A 25 -10.27 -8.93 -12.76
CA VAL A 25 -9.28 -7.86 -12.89
C VAL A 25 -9.63 -7.00 -14.10
N ALA A 26 -9.71 -5.70 -13.90
CA ALA A 26 -10.02 -4.72 -14.95
C ALA A 26 -9.25 -3.42 -14.76
N GLU A 27 -8.95 -2.74 -15.86
CA GLU A 27 -8.41 -1.38 -15.82
C GLU A 27 -9.45 -0.39 -15.30
N VAL A 28 -9.02 0.48 -14.38
CA VAL A 28 -9.81 1.64 -13.97
C VAL A 28 -9.49 2.79 -14.91
N ARG A 29 -10.30 2.93 -15.95
CA ARG A 29 -10.08 3.94 -16.99
C ARG A 29 -10.34 5.33 -16.45
N LEU A 30 -9.27 6.10 -16.36
CA LEU A 30 -9.27 7.48 -15.89
C LEU A 30 -8.81 8.41 -17.02
N HIS A 31 -9.24 9.66 -16.94
CA HIS A 31 -8.62 10.71 -17.74
C HIS A 31 -7.17 10.89 -17.27
N VAL A 32 -6.24 10.95 -18.23
CA VAL A 32 -4.81 11.12 -17.97
C VAL A 32 -4.45 12.57 -18.33
N ASP A 33 -4.02 13.33 -17.35
CA ASP A 33 -3.45 14.66 -17.53
C ASP A 33 -1.92 14.56 -17.78
N LEU A 34 -1.30 15.64 -18.20
CA LEU A 34 0.15 15.68 -18.38
C LEU A 34 0.89 15.49 -17.05
N PRO A 35 2.09 14.89 -17.09
CA PRO A 35 2.90 14.73 -15.88
C PRO A 35 3.15 16.04 -15.15
N PHE A 36 3.29 15.98 -13.83
CA PHE A 36 3.63 17.15 -13.02
C PHE A 36 4.96 17.76 -13.48
N GLY A 37 5.04 19.09 -13.53
CA GLY A 37 6.23 19.83 -13.99
C GLY A 37 6.32 20.03 -15.50
N VAL A 38 5.53 19.35 -16.30
CA VAL A 38 5.33 19.69 -17.71
C VAL A 38 4.39 20.89 -17.78
N HIS A 39 4.78 21.92 -18.53
CA HIS A 39 3.99 23.14 -18.63
C HIS A 39 2.64 22.86 -19.30
N ALA A 40 1.59 22.79 -18.49
CA ALA A 40 0.22 22.64 -18.96
C ALA A 40 -0.63 23.76 -18.36
N PRO A 41 -1.34 24.54 -19.17
CA PRO A 41 -2.30 25.49 -18.66
C PRO A 41 -3.56 24.75 -18.20
N GLY A 42 -3.83 24.73 -16.91
CA GLY A 42 -5.10 24.27 -16.39
C GLY A 42 -4.99 23.41 -15.13
N PRO A 43 -6.10 23.26 -14.41
CA PRO A 43 -6.17 22.41 -13.23
C PRO A 43 -6.18 20.92 -13.63
N TYR A 44 -5.53 20.09 -12.81
CA TYR A 44 -5.64 18.64 -12.92
C TYR A 44 -7.06 18.15 -12.61
N ARG A 45 -7.52 17.14 -13.33
CA ARG A 45 -8.86 16.58 -13.16
C ARG A 45 -8.90 15.61 -11.99
N VAL A 46 -9.63 16.01 -10.97
CA VAL A 46 -9.98 15.12 -9.87
C VAL A 46 -11.11 14.19 -10.30
N GLN A 47 -10.90 12.88 -10.18
CA GLN A 47 -11.85 11.85 -10.60
C GLN A 47 -12.18 10.95 -9.43
N SER A 48 -13.42 10.57 -9.28
CA SER A 48 -13.85 9.64 -8.24
C SER A 48 -13.54 8.21 -8.66
N LEU A 49 -13.00 7.43 -7.73
CA LEU A 49 -12.89 5.98 -7.85
C LEU A 49 -14.17 5.36 -7.28
N ASP A 50 -14.86 4.57 -8.12
CA ASP A 50 -15.99 3.74 -7.67
C ASP A 50 -15.41 2.51 -6.93
N LEU A 51 -15.12 2.66 -5.64
CA LEU A 51 -14.61 1.59 -4.79
C LEU A 51 -15.72 0.95 -3.98
N GLN A 52 -15.72 -0.39 -3.93
CA GLN A 52 -16.59 -1.21 -3.10
C GLN A 52 -15.76 -1.97 -2.06
N PRO A 53 -16.31 -2.24 -0.87
CA PRO A 53 -15.63 -3.08 0.11
C PRO A 53 -15.21 -4.42 -0.50
N GLY A 54 -13.94 -4.77 -0.35
CA GLY A 54 -13.33 -5.95 -0.96
C GLY A 54 -12.58 -5.68 -2.28
N ASP A 55 -12.63 -4.46 -2.81
CA ASP A 55 -11.80 -4.09 -3.95
C ASP A 55 -10.32 -4.07 -3.57
N ARG A 56 -9.48 -4.54 -4.48
CA ARG A 56 -8.04 -4.34 -4.47
C ARG A 56 -7.65 -3.48 -5.65
N ILE A 57 -6.87 -2.43 -5.39
CA ILE A 57 -6.36 -1.51 -6.40
C ILE A 57 -4.84 -1.66 -6.47
N LEU A 58 -4.33 -1.79 -7.70
CA LEU A 58 -2.90 -1.77 -7.99
C LEU A 58 -2.57 -0.57 -8.83
N LEU A 59 -1.60 0.21 -8.35
CA LEU A 59 -0.97 1.30 -9.08
C LEU A 59 0.45 0.84 -9.44
N TYR A 60 0.88 1.09 -10.65
CA TYR A 60 2.19 0.63 -11.11
C TYR A 60 2.78 1.61 -12.11
N THR A 61 4.10 1.60 -12.26
CA THR A 61 4.82 2.37 -13.27
C THR A 61 5.01 1.55 -14.56
N ASP A 62 5.36 2.20 -15.64
CA ASP A 62 5.61 1.59 -16.95
C ASP A 62 6.71 0.54 -16.92
N GLY A 63 7.72 0.64 -16.05
CA GLY A 63 8.69 -0.42 -15.83
C GLY A 63 8.09 -1.80 -15.50
N MET A 64 6.84 -1.84 -15.01
CA MET A 64 6.09 -3.10 -14.83
C MET A 64 5.50 -3.64 -16.14
N GLN A 65 5.58 -2.89 -17.24
CA GLN A 65 5.04 -3.22 -18.56
C GLN A 65 6.14 -3.24 -19.64
N GLU A 66 7.41 -3.36 -19.25
CA GLU A 66 8.50 -3.47 -20.22
C GLU A 66 8.23 -4.56 -21.27
N HIS A 67 8.73 -4.37 -22.48
CA HIS A 67 8.53 -5.28 -23.62
C HIS A 67 8.86 -6.74 -23.29
N GLN A 68 9.79 -7.00 -22.40
CA GLN A 68 10.15 -8.35 -21.96
C GLN A 68 9.11 -8.95 -21.00
N ALA A 69 8.36 -8.09 -20.29
CA ALA A 69 7.25 -8.49 -19.41
C ALA A 69 5.91 -8.58 -20.16
N GLU A 70 5.83 -8.24 -21.45
CA GLU A 70 4.59 -8.36 -22.25
C GLU A 70 4.04 -9.79 -22.30
N SER A 71 4.91 -10.80 -22.10
CA SER A 71 4.49 -12.21 -21.99
C SER A 71 3.83 -12.55 -20.65
N LEU A 72 3.92 -11.66 -19.65
CA LEU A 72 3.37 -11.87 -18.33
C LEU A 72 1.91 -11.39 -18.28
N ASP A 73 0.99 -12.30 -18.01
CA ASP A 73 -0.40 -11.94 -17.74
C ASP A 73 -0.53 -11.39 -16.30
N LEU A 74 -0.26 -10.08 -16.14
CA LEU A 74 -0.40 -9.40 -14.85
C LEU A 74 -1.80 -9.60 -14.23
N PRO A 75 -2.91 -9.49 -14.98
CA PRO A 75 -4.24 -9.85 -14.47
C PRO A 75 -4.32 -11.25 -13.86
N ASP A 76 -3.67 -12.23 -14.46
CA ASP A 76 -3.64 -13.60 -13.92
C ASP A 76 -2.87 -13.69 -12.60
N VAL A 77 -1.71 -13.05 -12.51
CA VAL A 77 -0.92 -13.00 -11.26
C VAL A 77 -1.73 -12.32 -10.15
N ILE A 78 -2.39 -11.21 -10.47
CA ILE A 78 -3.23 -10.47 -9.52
C ILE A 78 -4.41 -11.35 -9.05
N ARG A 79 -5.06 -12.07 -9.95
CA ARG A 79 -6.19 -12.96 -9.63
C ARG A 79 -5.75 -14.11 -8.72
N ASN A 80 -4.60 -14.71 -9.01
CA ASN A 80 -4.06 -15.83 -8.23
C ASN A 80 -3.60 -15.41 -6.82
N THR A 81 -3.33 -14.13 -6.59
CA THR A 81 -2.96 -13.57 -5.28
C THR A 81 -4.12 -12.88 -4.56
N ALA A 82 -5.37 -13.12 -4.99
CA ALA A 82 -6.55 -12.42 -4.46
C ALA A 82 -6.72 -12.56 -2.93
N GLY A 83 -6.35 -13.71 -2.36
CA GLY A 83 -6.43 -13.98 -0.91
C GLY A 83 -5.22 -13.53 -0.10
N ASP A 84 -4.16 -13.08 -0.75
CA ASP A 84 -2.90 -12.77 -0.09
C ASP A 84 -2.91 -11.35 0.51
N HIS A 85 -2.09 -11.16 1.55
CA HIS A 85 -1.87 -9.83 2.10
C HIS A 85 -1.20 -8.92 1.05
N PRO A 86 -1.53 -7.60 0.96
CA PRO A 86 -0.96 -6.68 -0.04
C PRO A 86 0.55 -6.74 -0.19
N ARG A 87 1.29 -6.92 0.92
CA ARG A 87 2.76 -7.08 0.88
C ARG A 87 3.19 -8.30 0.05
N GLU A 88 2.48 -9.43 0.19
CA GLU A 88 2.82 -10.65 -0.56
C GLU A 88 2.44 -10.49 -2.04
N VAL A 89 1.34 -9.81 -2.34
CA VAL A 89 0.96 -9.47 -3.71
C VAL A 89 2.07 -8.65 -4.39
N VAL A 90 2.53 -7.59 -3.74
CA VAL A 90 3.64 -6.75 -4.25
C VAL A 90 4.88 -7.60 -4.50
N ARG A 91 5.27 -8.45 -3.54
CA ARG A 91 6.44 -9.32 -3.67
C ARG A 91 6.30 -10.27 -4.87
N THR A 92 5.14 -10.94 -4.99
CA THR A 92 4.88 -11.88 -6.09
C THR A 92 4.90 -11.19 -7.43
N LEU A 93 4.25 -10.02 -7.56
CA LEU A 93 4.24 -9.25 -8.80
C LEU A 93 5.64 -8.78 -9.19
N THR A 94 6.39 -8.22 -8.25
CA THR A 94 7.75 -7.75 -8.51
C THR A 94 8.66 -8.88 -8.95
N GLN A 95 8.56 -10.04 -8.28
CA GLN A 95 9.32 -11.23 -8.65
C GLN A 95 8.95 -11.72 -10.05
N ALA A 96 7.65 -11.84 -10.37
CA ALA A 96 7.19 -12.30 -11.68
C ALA A 96 7.67 -11.41 -12.82
N VAL A 97 7.64 -10.08 -12.63
CA VAL A 97 8.15 -9.12 -13.62
C VAL A 97 9.68 -9.25 -13.77
N THR A 98 10.42 -9.32 -12.67
CA THR A 98 11.87 -9.50 -12.70
C THR A 98 12.28 -10.80 -13.42
N GLU A 99 11.57 -11.90 -13.14
CA GLU A 99 11.83 -13.19 -13.82
C GLU A 99 11.49 -13.11 -15.31
N ALA A 100 10.39 -12.46 -15.70
CA ALA A 100 10.01 -12.25 -17.10
C ALA A 100 11.05 -11.41 -17.86
N CYS A 101 11.70 -10.46 -17.18
CA CYS A 101 12.79 -9.64 -17.72
C CYS A 101 14.18 -10.34 -17.66
N GLY A 102 14.24 -11.63 -17.31
CA GLY A 102 15.50 -12.36 -17.22
C GLY A 102 16.38 -11.99 -16.04
N GLY A 103 15.82 -11.36 -15.02
CA GLY A 103 16.51 -10.97 -13.78
C GLY A 103 17.08 -9.55 -13.78
N ASP A 104 16.98 -8.83 -14.88
CA ASP A 104 17.51 -7.47 -15.00
C ASP A 104 16.41 -6.53 -15.54
N LEU A 105 15.98 -5.60 -14.72
CA LEU A 105 15.02 -4.56 -15.10
C LEU A 105 15.79 -3.39 -15.71
N HIS A 106 15.38 -2.94 -16.88
CA HIS A 106 16.03 -1.83 -17.59
C HIS A 106 15.54 -0.46 -17.11
N ASP A 107 14.40 -0.43 -16.39
CA ASP A 107 13.82 0.77 -15.83
C ASP A 107 13.29 0.52 -14.40
N ASP A 108 13.03 1.61 -13.68
CA ASP A 108 12.50 1.56 -12.31
C ASP A 108 11.05 1.04 -12.30
N ALA A 109 10.85 -0.13 -11.68
CA ALA A 109 9.54 -0.74 -11.54
C ALA A 109 8.98 -0.50 -10.13
N THR A 110 7.83 0.15 -10.04
CA THR A 110 7.13 0.41 -8.79
C THR A 110 5.73 -0.16 -8.84
N VAL A 111 5.29 -0.79 -7.76
CA VAL A 111 3.91 -1.23 -7.57
C VAL A 111 3.41 -0.89 -6.18
N VAL A 112 2.19 -0.40 -6.10
CA VAL A 112 1.47 -0.14 -4.85
C VAL A 112 0.18 -0.96 -4.86
N CYS A 113 -0.05 -1.73 -3.80
CA CYS A 113 -1.25 -2.53 -3.62
C CYS A 113 -2.07 -1.98 -2.46
N LEU A 114 -3.35 -1.71 -2.70
CA LEU A 114 -4.30 -1.14 -1.74
C LEU A 114 -5.54 -2.03 -1.67
N ASP A 115 -5.90 -2.48 -0.46
CA ASP A 115 -7.18 -3.16 -0.21
C ASP A 115 -8.19 -2.16 0.36
N TRP A 116 -9.35 -2.05 -0.27
CA TRP A 116 -10.42 -1.18 0.18
C TRP A 116 -11.41 -1.94 1.06
N HIS A 117 -11.42 -1.60 2.35
CA HIS A 117 -12.31 -2.24 3.32
C HIS A 117 -13.64 -1.51 3.52
N GLY A 118 -13.86 -0.42 2.76
CA GLY A 118 -15.03 0.44 2.94
C GLY A 118 -14.92 1.42 4.09
N PRO A 119 -16.00 2.19 4.35
CA PRO A 119 -16.04 3.13 5.45
C PRO A 119 -15.92 2.39 6.78
N GLN A 120 -14.98 2.81 7.61
CA GLN A 120 -14.86 2.28 8.97
C GLN A 120 -15.86 3.00 9.87
N PRO A 121 -16.61 2.28 10.74
CA PRO A 121 -17.47 2.94 11.70
C PRO A 121 -16.63 3.85 12.62
N PRO A 122 -17.11 5.06 12.94
CA PRO A 122 -16.41 5.96 13.84
C PRO A 122 -16.25 5.26 15.21
N GLY A 123 -15.01 5.00 15.66
CA GLY A 123 -14.77 4.51 17.01
C GLY A 123 -13.77 3.38 17.21
N ARG A 124 -13.04 2.92 16.22
CA ARG A 124 -11.91 1.99 16.45
C ARG A 124 -10.57 2.62 16.11
N HIS A 125 -10.23 3.72 16.76
CA HIS A 125 -8.83 3.88 17.12
C HIS A 125 -8.56 2.80 18.15
N ALA A 126 -7.94 1.70 17.73
CA ALA A 126 -7.36 0.74 18.64
C ALA A 126 -6.36 1.53 19.50
N LEU A 127 -6.76 1.87 20.71
CA LEU A 127 -5.81 2.18 21.78
C LEU A 127 -4.87 0.98 21.78
N HIS A 128 -3.64 1.18 21.38
CA HIS A 128 -2.57 0.24 21.69
C HIS A 128 -2.72 -0.04 23.19
N PRO A 129 -2.91 -1.29 23.64
CA PRO A 129 -2.84 -1.59 25.05
C PRO A 129 -1.45 -1.15 25.50
N GLY A 130 -1.43 -0.06 26.27
CA GLY A 130 -0.22 0.47 26.84
C GLY A 130 0.53 -0.66 27.54
N HIS A 131 1.83 -0.70 27.36
CA HIS A 131 2.73 -1.49 28.17
C HIS A 131 2.28 -1.37 29.63
N HIS A 132 1.78 -2.46 30.16
CA HIS A 132 1.65 -2.62 31.61
C HIS A 132 3.06 -2.44 32.18
N ALA A 133 3.31 -1.26 32.73
CA ALA A 133 4.42 -1.08 33.65
C ALA A 133 4.18 -2.06 34.81
N GLY A 134 4.94 -3.13 34.83
CA GLY A 134 4.96 -4.07 35.95
C GLY A 134 5.27 -3.33 37.26
N PRO A 135 4.82 -3.83 38.42
CA PRO A 135 4.97 -3.16 39.68
C PRO A 135 6.47 -2.90 39.94
N ARG A 136 6.80 -1.63 40.13
CA ARG A 136 8.14 -1.21 40.54
C ARG A 136 8.48 -1.90 41.84
N ARG A 137 9.43 -2.83 41.81
CA ARG A 137 10.00 -3.47 42.99
C ARG A 137 10.64 -2.36 43.82
N ALA A 138 10.08 -2.11 45.02
CA ALA A 138 10.64 -1.16 45.98
C ALA A 138 12.06 -1.61 46.34
N LEU A 139 13.00 -0.69 46.22
CA LEU A 139 14.37 -0.89 46.75
C LEU A 139 14.32 -0.88 48.27
N PRO A 140 15.02 -1.80 48.95
CA PRO A 140 15.15 -1.76 50.39
C PRO A 140 15.91 -0.53 50.86
N PRO A 141 15.60 0.01 52.05
CA PRO A 141 16.27 1.19 52.57
C PRO A 141 17.75 0.89 52.88
N PRO A 142 18.65 1.88 52.81
CA PRO A 142 20.06 1.73 53.10
C PRO A 142 20.23 1.42 54.59
N SER A 143 20.97 0.35 54.86
CA SER A 143 21.37 -0.04 56.22
C SER A 143 22.30 1.01 56.84
N SER A 144 21.84 1.65 57.89
CA SER A 144 22.64 2.53 58.76
C SER A 144 23.72 1.73 59.46
N ARG A 145 24.97 1.90 59.01
CA ARG A 145 26.15 1.49 59.82
C ARG A 145 26.41 2.53 60.90
N LEU A 146 26.23 2.12 62.14
CA LEU A 146 26.72 2.85 63.29
C LEU A 146 28.27 2.89 63.31
N PRO A 147 28.88 4.02 63.71
CA PRO A 147 30.31 4.05 63.88
C PRO A 147 30.69 3.39 65.22
N GLY A 148 31.52 2.35 65.15
CA GLY A 148 32.15 1.75 66.33
C GLY A 148 33.20 2.68 66.94
N ARG A 149 33.08 2.85 68.22
CA ARG A 149 34.09 3.46 69.11
C ARG A 149 35.30 2.53 69.25
N GLN A 150 36.44 3.08 69.19
CA GLN A 150 37.72 3.06 69.92
C GLN A 150 38.87 3.18 68.93
#